data_f39865cdb2426809968f03503b76f257
#
_entry.id   f39865cdb2426809968f03503b76f257
#
_cell.length_a   1.000
_cell.length_b   1.000
_cell.length_c   1.000
_cell.angle_alpha   90.00
_cell.angle_beta   90.00
_cell.angle_gamma   90.00
#
_symmetry.space_group_name_H-M   'P 1'
#
loop_
_entity.id
_entity.type
_entity.pdbx_description
1 polymer ?
#
loop_
_entity_poly.entity_id
_entity_poly.type
_entity_poly.pdbx_seq_one_letter_code
_entity_poly.pdbx_strand_id
1 'polypeptide(L)'
;MSLINLAFKKVKTEKRPALLTYTVAGDNTKKKSLEILKSIAKYADICEIGFPHNTPIADGGQIQSSAYRALKNGIKIKDVFSIVKVFKKSKQSKPVILMGYYNMIYQYGDNNFINIWKKVGVDGLIVVDLPYP
;
A
#
# COMPACT_ATOMS: atom_id res chain seq x y z
N MET A 1 -16.64 -12.79 2.59
CA MET A 1 -16.56 -11.39 3.07
C MET A 1 -15.10 -10.96 3.03
N SER A 2 -14.79 -9.78 2.49
CA SER A 2 -13.40 -9.30 2.39
C SER A 2 -12.84 -8.93 3.77
N LEU A 3 -11.50 -8.96 3.92
CA LEU A 3 -10.84 -8.55 5.16
C LEU A 3 -11.10 -7.07 5.48
N ILE A 4 -11.25 -6.22 4.46
CA ILE A 4 -11.62 -4.80 4.62
C ILE A 4 -13.01 -4.70 5.27
N ASN A 5 -13.99 -5.46 4.78
CA ASN A 5 -15.34 -5.47 5.37
C ASN A 5 -15.33 -5.97 6.82
N LEU A 6 -14.50 -6.96 7.14
CA LEU A 6 -14.33 -7.44 8.50
C LEU A 6 -13.74 -6.36 9.42
N ALA A 7 -12.74 -5.62 8.94
CA ALA A 7 -12.15 -4.50 9.68
C ALA A 7 -13.22 -3.43 10.01
N PHE A 8 -14.02 -3.02 9.02
CA PHE A 8 -15.10 -2.04 9.25
C PHE A 8 -16.20 -2.57 10.19
N LYS A 9 -16.59 -3.84 10.08
CA LYS A 9 -17.53 -4.44 11.03
C LYS A 9 -17.01 -4.40 12.47
N LYS A 10 -15.74 -4.75 12.66
CA LYS A 10 -15.09 -4.73 13.96
C LYS A 10 -15.17 -3.35 14.61
N VAL A 11 -14.72 -2.31 13.92
CA VAL A 11 -14.71 -0.95 14.48
C VAL A 11 -16.13 -0.43 14.74
N LYS A 12 -17.10 -0.82 13.90
CA LYS A 12 -18.53 -0.50 14.14
C LYS A 12 -19.04 -1.12 15.42
N THR A 13 -18.68 -2.39 15.71
CA THR A 13 -19.01 -3.06 16.96
C THR A 13 -18.35 -2.38 18.17
N GLU A 14 -17.11 -1.91 17.99
CA GLU A 14 -16.35 -1.16 19.00
C GLU A 14 -16.82 0.31 19.12
N LYS A 15 -17.79 0.75 18.32
CA LYS A 15 -18.34 2.13 18.30
C LYS A 15 -17.27 3.21 18.16
N ARG A 16 -16.28 2.97 17.32
CA ARG A 16 -15.19 3.91 17.01
C ARG A 16 -14.95 4.02 15.50
N PRO A 17 -14.30 5.10 15.02
CA PRO A 17 -13.86 5.19 13.64
C PRO A 17 -12.76 4.19 13.32
N ALA A 18 -12.64 3.80 12.04
CA ALA A 18 -11.52 3.04 11.53
C ALA A 18 -10.29 3.95 11.37
N LEU A 19 -9.12 3.46 11.77
CA LEU A 19 -7.85 4.11 11.49
C LEU A 19 -7.21 3.46 10.26
N LEU A 20 -7.12 4.22 9.18
CA LEU A 20 -6.36 3.89 7.98
C LEU A 20 -5.03 4.64 8.01
N THR A 21 -3.93 3.94 7.78
CA THR A 21 -2.59 4.54 7.77
C THR A 21 -1.97 4.40 6.40
N TYR A 22 -1.27 5.42 5.94
CA TYR A 22 -0.58 5.42 4.65
C TYR A 22 0.94 5.50 4.83
N THR A 23 1.67 4.67 4.10
CA THR A 23 3.13 4.74 4.00
C THR A 23 3.57 4.47 2.56
N VAL A 24 4.62 5.16 2.12
CA VAL A 24 5.25 4.86 0.82
C VAL A 24 6.20 3.68 0.97
N ALA A 25 6.01 2.65 0.15
CA ALA A 25 6.88 1.49 0.15
C ALA A 25 8.31 1.86 -0.25
N GLY A 26 9.28 1.43 0.56
CA GLY A 26 10.69 1.64 0.27
C GLY A 26 11.23 3.00 0.65
N ASP A 27 10.45 3.86 1.27
CA ASP A 27 11.02 5.07 1.89
C ASP A 27 12.10 4.67 2.89
N ASN A 28 13.29 5.24 2.77
CA ASN A 28 14.53 4.88 3.45
C ASN A 28 15.15 3.58 2.86
N THR A 29 14.76 2.40 3.34
CA THR A 29 15.14 1.09 2.80
C THR A 29 13.95 0.14 2.80
N LYS A 30 14.03 -0.96 2.03
CA LYS A 30 12.99 -2.01 2.05
C LYS A 30 12.78 -2.58 3.45
N LYS A 31 13.86 -2.85 4.17
CA LYS A 31 13.82 -3.37 5.54
C LYS A 31 13.15 -2.37 6.48
N LYS A 32 13.58 -1.11 6.44
CA LYS A 32 13.03 -0.05 7.29
C LYS A 32 11.56 0.21 7.00
N SER A 33 11.19 0.25 5.72
CA SER A 33 9.80 0.38 5.29
C SER A 33 8.91 -0.73 5.87
N LEU A 34 9.38 -1.99 5.84
CA LEU A 34 8.66 -3.11 6.44
C LEU A 34 8.56 -3.00 7.98
N GLU A 35 9.62 -2.57 8.65
CA GLU A 35 9.62 -2.34 10.09
C GLU A 35 8.61 -1.26 10.51
N ILE A 36 8.59 -0.14 9.76
CA ILE A 36 7.63 0.95 9.97
C ILE A 36 6.20 0.44 9.78
N LEU A 37 5.95 -0.27 8.68
CA LEU A 37 4.63 -0.83 8.38
C LEU A 37 4.15 -1.75 9.49
N LYS A 38 4.98 -2.66 9.99
CA LYS A 38 4.66 -3.54 11.11
C LYS A 38 4.38 -2.78 12.41
N SER A 39 5.12 -1.70 12.66
CA SER A 39 4.94 -0.88 13.86
C SER A 39 3.63 -0.11 13.83
N ILE A 40 3.30 0.50 12.70
CA ILE A 40 2.04 1.24 12.50
C ILE A 40 0.84 0.29 12.53
N ALA A 41 0.98 -0.90 11.96
CA ALA A 41 -0.08 -1.90 11.89
C ALA A 41 -0.61 -2.34 13.27
N LYS A 42 0.15 -2.15 14.34
CA LYS A 42 -0.33 -2.41 15.71
C LYS A 42 -1.54 -1.54 16.08
N TYR A 43 -1.64 -0.36 15.50
CA TYR A 43 -2.68 0.63 15.79
C TYR A 43 -3.70 0.78 14.67
N ALA A 44 -3.31 0.48 13.44
CA ALA A 44 -4.16 0.60 12.25
C ALA A 44 -5.19 -0.52 12.15
N ASP A 45 -6.35 -0.21 11.58
CA ASP A 45 -7.35 -1.20 11.17
C ASP A 45 -7.09 -1.67 9.73
N ILE A 46 -6.63 -0.77 8.87
CA ILE A 46 -6.26 -1.01 7.48
C ILE A 46 -4.96 -0.26 7.19
N CYS A 47 -4.05 -0.89 6.45
CA CYS A 47 -2.80 -0.28 6.02
C CYS A 47 -2.85 0.02 4.53
N GLU A 48 -2.69 1.28 4.17
CA GLU A 48 -2.47 1.71 2.80
C GLU A 48 -0.97 1.78 2.52
N ILE A 49 -0.56 1.22 1.39
CA ILE A 49 0.84 1.18 0.96
C ILE A 49 0.93 1.80 -0.42
N GLY A 50 1.60 2.95 -0.51
CA GLY A 50 1.86 3.63 -1.78
C GLY A 50 3.00 2.97 -2.54
N PHE A 51 2.83 2.71 -3.84
CA PHE A 51 3.95 2.46 -4.72
C PHE A 51 4.44 3.81 -5.28
N PRO A 52 5.75 4.12 -5.10
CA PRO A 52 6.26 5.45 -5.39
C PRO A 52 6.19 5.77 -6.89
N HIS A 53 5.87 7.02 -7.21
CA HIS A 53 5.82 7.55 -8.57
C HIS A 53 6.67 8.83 -8.66
N ASN A 54 7.30 9.07 -9.82
CA ASN A 54 8.17 10.22 -10.03
C ASN A 54 7.41 11.54 -10.25
N THR A 55 6.13 11.45 -10.59
CA THR A 55 5.28 12.62 -10.83
C THR A 55 3.97 12.52 -10.05
N PRO A 56 4.03 12.55 -8.70
CA PRO A 56 2.88 12.32 -7.83
C PRO A 56 2.04 13.60 -7.68
N ILE A 57 1.38 14.02 -8.74
CA ILE A 57 0.71 15.33 -8.86
C ILE A 57 -0.46 15.53 -7.88
N ALA A 58 -1.07 14.45 -7.41
CA ALA A 58 -2.17 14.51 -6.46
C ALA A 58 -1.71 14.42 -4.99
N ASP A 59 -0.43 14.25 -4.75
CA ASP A 59 0.13 14.07 -3.40
C ASP A 59 0.68 15.39 -2.86
N GLY A 60 0.56 15.58 -1.55
CA GLY A 60 1.20 16.69 -0.84
C GLY A 60 2.71 16.50 -0.68
N GLY A 61 3.42 17.58 -0.29
CA GLY A 61 4.88 17.65 -0.24
C GLY A 61 5.55 16.54 0.59
N GLN A 62 4.92 16.09 1.67
CA GLN A 62 5.47 15.00 2.51
C GLN A 62 5.48 13.67 1.79
N ILE A 63 4.38 13.33 1.11
CA ILE A 63 4.27 12.10 0.32
C ILE A 63 5.18 12.17 -0.91
N GLN A 64 5.25 13.32 -1.59
CA GLN A 64 6.19 13.54 -2.70
C GLN A 64 7.63 13.30 -2.27
N SER A 65 8.04 13.85 -1.13
CA SER A 65 9.39 13.67 -0.57
C SER A 65 9.68 12.21 -0.23
N SER A 66 8.70 11.51 0.34
CA SER A 66 8.80 10.08 0.65
C SER A 66 8.94 9.23 -0.61
N ALA A 67 8.13 9.49 -1.64
CA ALA A 67 8.22 8.83 -2.94
C ALA A 67 9.57 9.08 -3.61
N TYR A 68 10.08 10.31 -3.58
CA TYR A 68 11.40 10.66 -4.10
C TYR A 68 12.51 9.87 -3.42
N ARG A 69 12.52 9.79 -2.08
CA ARG A 69 13.51 8.99 -1.34
C ARG A 69 13.45 7.52 -1.71
N ALA A 70 12.24 6.95 -1.81
CA ALA A 70 12.06 5.56 -2.20
C ALA A 70 12.61 5.29 -3.61
N LEU A 71 12.30 6.13 -4.59
CA LEU A 71 12.81 6.00 -5.96
C LEU A 71 14.31 6.18 -6.04
N LYS A 72 14.87 7.15 -5.31
CA LYS A 72 16.32 7.37 -5.23
C LYS A 72 17.04 6.14 -4.66
N ASN A 73 16.40 5.39 -3.76
CA ASN A 73 16.90 4.13 -3.21
C ASN A 73 16.66 2.93 -4.14
N GLY A 74 16.15 3.14 -5.35
CA GLY A 74 15.98 2.12 -6.38
C GLY A 74 14.80 1.18 -6.19
N ILE A 75 13.78 1.59 -5.43
CA ILE A 75 12.55 0.79 -5.26
C ILE A 75 11.84 0.64 -6.61
N LYS A 76 11.46 -0.60 -6.88
CA LYS A 76 10.64 -0.97 -8.05
C LYS A 76 9.33 -1.59 -7.57
N ILE A 77 8.34 -1.66 -8.45
CA ILE A 77 7.02 -2.21 -8.12
C ILE A 77 7.08 -3.65 -7.58
N LYS A 78 8.02 -4.47 -8.09
CA LYS A 78 8.27 -5.83 -7.58
C LYS A 78 8.70 -5.85 -6.12
N ASP A 79 9.40 -4.81 -5.68
CA ASP A 79 9.85 -4.67 -4.30
C ASP A 79 8.68 -4.31 -3.38
N VAL A 80 7.74 -3.50 -3.87
CA VAL A 80 6.48 -3.20 -3.17
C VAL A 80 5.70 -4.49 -2.93
N PHE A 81 5.52 -5.32 -3.94
CA PHE A 81 4.88 -6.63 -3.79
C PHE A 81 5.61 -7.54 -2.81
N SER A 82 6.95 -7.51 -2.80
CA SER A 82 7.76 -8.27 -1.85
C SER A 82 7.52 -7.81 -0.40
N ILE A 83 7.49 -6.50 -0.16
CA ILE A 83 7.18 -5.92 1.16
C ILE A 83 5.79 -6.36 1.62
N VAL A 84 4.78 -6.24 0.76
CA VAL A 84 3.41 -6.66 1.07
C VAL A 84 3.34 -8.15 1.40
N LYS A 85 3.98 -9.00 0.59
CA LYS A 85 3.99 -10.45 0.80
C LYS A 85 4.57 -10.83 2.16
N VAL A 86 5.68 -10.20 2.57
CA VAL A 86 6.30 -10.44 3.88
C VAL A 86 5.42 -9.91 5.00
N PHE A 87 4.85 -8.72 4.83
CA PHE A 87 3.93 -8.13 5.81
C PHE A 87 2.68 -8.99 6.03
N LYS A 88 2.04 -9.46 4.95
CA LYS A 88 0.84 -10.30 5.03
C LYS A 88 1.06 -11.63 5.75
N LYS A 89 2.29 -12.13 5.77
CA LYS A 89 2.67 -13.34 6.53
C LYS A 89 3.08 -13.07 7.97
N SER A 90 3.18 -11.81 8.37
CA SER A 90 3.61 -11.44 9.72
C SER A 90 2.45 -11.52 10.71
N LYS A 91 2.79 -11.61 12.00
CA LYS A 91 1.81 -11.56 13.12
C LYS A 91 1.08 -10.21 13.21
N GLN A 92 1.67 -9.14 12.66
CA GLN A 92 1.10 -7.80 12.62
C GLN A 92 0.24 -7.55 11.38
N SER A 93 -0.01 -8.57 10.56
CA SER A 93 -0.78 -8.45 9.32
C SER A 93 -2.14 -7.78 9.53
N LYS A 94 -2.46 -6.87 8.64
CA LYS A 94 -3.73 -6.17 8.53
C LYS A 94 -4.23 -6.23 7.08
N PRO A 95 -5.49 -5.87 6.80
CA PRO A 95 -5.91 -5.62 5.43
C PRO A 95 -5.01 -4.58 4.77
N VAL A 96 -4.59 -4.84 3.54
CA VAL A 96 -3.68 -3.99 2.77
C VAL A 96 -4.39 -3.44 1.55
N ILE A 97 -4.33 -2.13 1.40
CA ILE A 97 -4.71 -1.42 0.18
C ILE A 97 -3.43 -0.91 -0.48
N LEU A 98 -3.22 -1.24 -1.75
CA LEU A 98 -2.19 -0.58 -2.56
C LEU A 98 -2.75 0.71 -3.15
N MET A 99 -1.95 1.76 -3.14
CA MET A 99 -2.32 3.05 -3.71
C MET A 99 -1.22 3.55 -4.65
N GLY A 100 -1.62 4.08 -5.81
CA GLY A 100 -0.68 4.68 -6.73
C GLY A 100 -1.31 5.17 -8.02
N TYR A 101 -0.46 5.47 -9.00
CA TYR A 101 -0.84 6.04 -10.28
C TYR A 101 -0.94 4.96 -11.36
N TYR A 102 -1.88 5.10 -12.27
CA TYR A 102 -2.19 4.10 -13.28
C TYR A 102 -1.02 3.80 -14.22
N ASN A 103 -0.18 4.79 -14.52
CA ASN A 103 0.97 4.58 -15.42
C ASN A 103 1.88 3.43 -14.93
N MET A 104 2.08 3.28 -13.63
CA MET A 104 2.89 2.19 -13.06
C MET A 104 2.24 0.82 -13.30
N ILE A 105 0.91 0.76 -13.20
CA ILE A 105 0.14 -0.45 -13.45
C ILE A 105 0.19 -0.79 -14.93
N TYR A 106 -0.05 0.20 -15.79
CA TYR A 106 -0.02 0.06 -17.24
C TYR A 106 1.34 -0.47 -17.73
N GLN A 107 2.45 0.10 -17.26
CA GLN A 107 3.80 -0.34 -17.63
C GLN A 107 4.13 -1.76 -17.14
N TYR A 108 3.59 -2.16 -16.00
CA TYR A 108 3.73 -3.53 -15.48
C TYR A 108 2.87 -4.53 -16.26
N GLY A 109 1.82 -4.04 -16.90
CA GLY A 109 0.77 -4.82 -17.56
C GLY A 109 -0.38 -5.17 -16.63
N ASP A 110 -1.59 -4.73 -16.97
CA ASP A 110 -2.77 -4.83 -16.10
C ASP A 110 -3.03 -6.25 -15.60
N ASN A 111 -2.98 -7.24 -16.49
CA ASN A 111 -3.19 -8.64 -16.12
C ASN A 111 -2.09 -9.17 -15.19
N ASN A 112 -0.84 -8.82 -15.46
CA ASN A 112 0.29 -9.21 -14.63
C ASN A 112 0.18 -8.59 -13.23
N PHE A 113 -0.21 -7.31 -13.17
CA PHE A 113 -0.41 -6.59 -11.92
C PHE A 113 -1.53 -7.23 -11.07
N ILE A 114 -2.68 -7.51 -11.67
CA ILE A 114 -3.81 -8.15 -10.98
C ILE A 114 -3.45 -9.55 -10.48
N ASN A 115 -2.72 -10.33 -11.29
CA ASN A 115 -2.31 -11.67 -10.91
C ASN A 115 -1.35 -11.67 -9.71
N ILE A 116 -0.33 -10.80 -9.73
CA ILE A 116 0.61 -10.71 -8.60
C ILE A 116 -0.05 -10.09 -7.37
N TRP A 117 -0.92 -9.09 -7.52
CA TRP A 117 -1.71 -8.49 -6.46
C TRP A 117 -2.49 -9.57 -5.67
N LYS A 118 -3.26 -10.41 -6.37
CA LYS A 118 -3.98 -11.54 -5.76
C LYS A 118 -3.02 -12.50 -5.04
N LYS A 119 -1.91 -12.85 -5.69
CA LYS A 119 -0.93 -13.81 -5.17
C LYS A 119 -0.24 -13.33 -3.89
N VAL A 120 0.00 -12.04 -3.73
CA VAL A 120 0.65 -11.49 -2.53
C VAL A 120 -0.32 -11.16 -1.40
N GLY A 121 -1.63 -11.20 -1.67
CA GLY A 121 -2.68 -11.02 -0.66
C GLY A 121 -3.04 -9.56 -0.41
N VAL A 122 -2.98 -8.70 -1.43
CA VAL A 122 -3.53 -7.34 -1.37
C VAL A 122 -5.05 -7.41 -1.35
N ASP A 123 -5.68 -6.63 -0.49
CA ASP A 123 -7.13 -6.66 -0.25
C ASP A 123 -7.89 -5.59 -1.02
N GLY A 124 -7.23 -4.53 -1.44
CA GLY A 124 -7.82 -3.42 -2.19
C GLY A 124 -6.81 -2.62 -3.00
N LEU A 125 -7.31 -1.79 -3.92
CA LEU A 125 -6.51 -0.94 -4.78
C LEU A 125 -7.15 0.44 -4.89
N ILE A 126 -6.33 1.48 -4.77
CA ILE A 126 -6.69 2.86 -5.09
C ILE A 126 -5.80 3.31 -6.25
N VAL A 127 -6.40 3.63 -7.37
CA VAL A 127 -5.72 4.20 -8.53
C VAL A 127 -6.13 5.66 -8.65
N VAL A 128 -5.19 6.56 -8.36
CA VAL A 128 -5.45 7.99 -8.17
C VAL A 128 -5.98 8.66 -9.45
N ASP A 129 -5.45 8.27 -10.58
CA ASP A 129 -5.66 8.88 -11.90
C ASP A 129 -6.25 7.91 -12.92
N LEU A 130 -7.00 6.90 -12.47
CA LEU A 130 -7.67 5.99 -13.41
C LEU A 130 -8.72 6.76 -14.19
N PRO A 131 -8.62 6.80 -15.53
CA PRO A 131 -9.62 7.49 -16.35
C PRO A 131 -11.02 6.88 -16.15
N TYR A 132 -12.01 7.73 -16.05
CA TYR A 132 -13.41 7.28 -16.13
C TYR A 132 -13.74 7.01 -17.60
N PRO A 133 -14.34 5.85 -17.96
CA PRO A 133 -14.70 5.51 -19.33
C PRO A 133 -15.83 6.37 -19.86
#